data_23941ad884153c191dc163483168c509
#
_entry.id   23941ad884153c191dc163483168c509
#
_cell.length_a   1.000
_cell.length_b   1.000
_cell.length_c   1.000
_cell.angle_alpha   90.00
_cell.angle_beta   90.00
_cell.angle_gamma   90.00
#
_symmetry.space_group_name_H-M   'P 1'
#
loop_
_entity.id
_entity.type
_entity.pdbx_description
1 polymer ?
#
loop_
_entity_poly.entity_id
_entity_poly.type
_entity_poly.pdbx_seq_one_letter_code
_entity_poly.pdbx_strand_id
1 'polypeptide(L)'
;MDVNFEYYKIFYYVAKYHNFTKAAQALNNSQPNITRAMNWIDFAVVSTPAEVDSPLKQIMLMPFQEILVGGTTFTALGSQELSLREVKNYPLISLGRETMTYKFYNSVFLSHGLDLSPDTEAATADQILPLVKCELGLAFLPQPMAAPSLLKKEIVQIPLKDEIPERQICLVYDSQHPMGAAARELKNTIVSGRG
;
A
#
# COMPACT_ATOMS: atom_id res chain seq x y z
N MET A 1 -22.61 10.06 -0.30
CA MET A 1 -21.47 10.97 -0.60
C MET A 1 -20.73 10.36 -1.78
N ASP A 2 -20.84 10.97 -2.95
CA ASP A 2 -20.08 10.48 -4.12
C ASP A 2 -18.61 10.80 -3.90
N VAL A 3 -17.82 9.75 -3.75
CA VAL A 3 -16.36 9.86 -3.67
C VAL A 3 -15.85 10.12 -5.07
N ASN A 4 -15.32 11.31 -5.32
CA ASN A 4 -14.79 11.66 -6.62
C ASN A 4 -13.38 11.03 -6.79
N PHE A 5 -13.30 9.90 -7.49
CA PHE A 5 -12.06 9.18 -7.77
C PHE A 5 -11.01 10.02 -8.51
N GLU A 6 -11.38 11.10 -9.18
CA GLU A 6 -10.45 12.02 -9.82
C GLU A 6 -9.50 12.69 -8.81
N TYR A 7 -9.95 13.00 -7.59
CA TYR A 7 -9.08 13.57 -6.56
C TYR A 7 -8.02 12.58 -6.07
N TYR A 8 -8.34 11.28 -5.99
CA TYR A 8 -7.37 10.25 -5.67
C TYR A 8 -6.29 10.11 -6.74
N LYS A 9 -6.67 10.15 -8.02
CA LYS A 9 -5.71 10.17 -9.13
C LYS A 9 -4.80 11.38 -9.05
N ILE A 10 -5.37 12.56 -8.84
CA ILE A 10 -4.60 13.80 -8.73
C ILE A 10 -3.60 13.71 -7.59
N PHE A 11 -4.04 13.28 -6.40
CA PHE A 11 -3.17 13.09 -5.25
C PHE A 11 -2.04 12.09 -5.56
N TYR A 12 -2.37 10.94 -6.13
CA TYR A 12 -1.39 9.92 -6.50
C TYR A 12 -0.32 10.47 -7.44
N TYR A 13 -0.70 11.18 -8.50
CA TYR A 13 0.27 11.71 -9.47
C TYR A 13 1.08 12.88 -8.91
N VAL A 14 0.52 13.70 -8.03
CA VAL A 14 1.27 14.75 -7.34
C VAL A 14 2.28 14.12 -6.38
N ALA A 15 1.87 13.13 -5.59
CA ALA A 15 2.77 12.37 -4.72
C ALA A 15 3.87 11.64 -5.51
N LYS A 16 3.51 11.01 -6.65
CA LYS A 16 4.44 10.28 -7.52
C LYS A 16 5.52 11.18 -8.12
N TYR A 17 5.14 12.36 -8.59
CA TYR A 17 6.08 13.24 -9.31
C TYR A 17 6.67 14.34 -8.44
N HIS A 18 6.19 14.53 -7.21
CA HIS A 18 6.53 15.66 -6.33
C HIS A 18 6.50 17.02 -7.07
N ASN A 19 5.64 17.13 -8.09
CA ASN A 19 5.58 18.29 -8.97
C ASN A 19 4.19 18.41 -9.61
N PHE A 20 3.50 19.51 -9.32
CA PHE A 20 2.16 19.79 -9.84
C PHE A 20 2.10 19.86 -11.37
N THR A 21 3.12 20.42 -12.02
CA THR A 21 3.19 20.53 -13.48
C THR A 21 3.34 19.17 -14.13
N LYS A 22 4.23 18.32 -13.61
CA LYS A 22 4.41 16.95 -14.12
C LYS A 22 3.16 16.10 -13.87
N ALA A 23 2.51 16.24 -12.72
CA ALA A 23 1.25 15.57 -12.42
C ALA A 23 0.15 16.02 -13.39
N ALA A 24 0.04 17.32 -13.67
CA ALA A 24 -0.91 17.88 -14.63
C ALA A 24 -0.70 17.31 -16.04
N GLN A 25 0.53 17.25 -16.50
CA GLN A 25 0.88 16.66 -17.80
C GLN A 25 0.50 15.18 -17.87
N ALA A 26 0.83 14.39 -16.84
CA ALA A 26 0.52 12.97 -16.78
C ALA A 26 -0.98 12.67 -16.74
N LEU A 27 -1.78 13.57 -16.17
CA LEU A 27 -3.23 13.48 -16.10
C LEU A 27 -3.95 14.15 -17.27
N ASN A 28 -3.21 14.73 -18.21
CA ASN A 28 -3.75 15.55 -19.30
C ASN A 28 -4.68 16.67 -18.75
N ASN A 29 -4.25 17.30 -17.68
CA ASN A 29 -4.98 18.33 -16.93
C ASN A 29 -4.14 19.60 -16.80
N SER A 30 -4.73 20.70 -16.30
CA SER A 30 -4.01 21.94 -16.06
C SER A 30 -3.43 22.00 -14.65
N GLN A 31 -2.25 22.60 -14.48
CA GLN A 31 -1.64 22.79 -13.16
C GLN A 31 -2.57 23.54 -12.17
N PRO A 32 -3.32 24.60 -12.55
CA PRO A 32 -4.26 25.26 -11.64
C PRO A 32 -5.37 24.33 -11.14
N ASN A 33 -5.85 23.40 -11.99
CA ASN A 33 -6.87 22.43 -11.57
C ASN A 33 -6.28 21.41 -10.58
N ILE A 34 -5.06 20.93 -10.83
CA ILE A 34 -4.34 20.04 -9.92
C ILE A 34 -4.11 20.73 -8.57
N THR A 35 -3.62 21.98 -8.58
CA THR A 35 -3.39 22.76 -7.36
C THR A 35 -4.70 22.98 -6.59
N ARG A 36 -5.79 23.30 -7.28
CA ARG A 36 -7.10 23.45 -6.65
C ARG A 36 -7.61 22.16 -6.04
N ALA A 37 -7.48 21.04 -6.74
CA ALA A 37 -7.89 19.73 -6.23
C ALA A 37 -7.06 19.32 -4.99
N MET A 38 -5.77 19.58 -4.98
CA MET A 38 -4.90 19.30 -3.82
C MET A 38 -5.24 20.17 -2.61
N ASN A 39 -5.65 21.42 -2.81
CA ASN A 39 -6.09 22.30 -1.72
C ASN A 39 -7.38 21.83 -1.02
N TRP A 40 -8.05 20.79 -1.55
CA TRP A 40 -9.27 20.21 -0.97
C TRP A 40 -8.98 18.93 -0.16
N ILE A 41 -7.73 18.49 -0.14
CA ILE A 41 -7.32 17.30 0.64
C ILE A 41 -6.72 17.80 1.97
N ASP A 42 -7.49 17.67 3.03
CA ASP A 42 -7.06 18.07 4.38
C ASP A 42 -6.02 17.11 4.97
N PHE A 43 -6.16 15.80 4.71
CA PHE A 43 -5.20 14.76 5.11
C PHE A 43 -5.34 13.50 4.26
N ALA A 44 -4.30 12.65 4.28
CA ALA A 44 -4.30 11.33 3.66
C ALA A 44 -3.95 10.26 4.69
N VAL A 45 -4.51 9.06 4.52
CA VAL A 45 -4.10 7.86 5.28
C VAL A 45 -3.27 6.99 4.33
N VAL A 46 -2.04 6.70 4.74
CA VAL A 46 -1.06 5.97 3.92
C VAL A 46 -0.35 4.92 4.74
N SER A 47 0.28 3.95 4.08
CA SER A 47 1.16 2.98 4.73
C SER A 47 2.64 3.36 4.56
N THR A 48 3.46 3.03 5.57
CA THR A 48 4.93 3.19 5.46
C THR A 48 5.53 2.16 4.48
N PRO A 49 6.70 2.45 3.87
CA PRO A 49 7.39 3.72 3.91
C PRO A 49 6.60 4.81 3.19
N ALA A 50 6.58 6.00 3.77
CA ALA A 50 6.02 7.20 3.16
C ALA A 50 7.08 8.30 3.25
N GLU A 51 7.45 8.84 2.11
CA GLU A 51 8.34 10.01 2.06
C GLU A 51 7.52 11.24 2.42
N VAL A 52 7.76 11.78 3.62
CA VAL A 52 7.01 12.92 4.17
C VAL A 52 7.98 14.04 4.51
N ASP A 53 8.08 14.99 3.59
CA ASP A 53 8.91 16.18 3.74
C ASP A 53 8.10 17.36 4.25
N SER A 54 8.78 18.33 4.90
CA SER A 54 8.16 19.59 5.30
C SER A 54 7.51 20.29 4.08
N PRO A 55 6.29 20.85 4.19
CA PRO A 55 5.53 21.14 5.42
C PRO A 55 4.62 19.99 5.91
N LEU A 56 4.66 18.83 5.28
CA LEU A 56 3.83 17.69 5.66
C LEU A 56 4.26 17.14 7.02
N LYS A 57 3.29 16.70 7.80
CA LYS A 57 3.48 15.99 9.06
C LYS A 57 2.81 14.63 9.03
N GLN A 58 3.41 13.69 9.72
CA GLN A 58 2.94 12.31 9.81
C GLN A 58 2.57 11.97 11.25
N ILE A 59 1.45 11.30 11.42
CA ILE A 59 1.01 10.73 12.70
C ILE A 59 0.87 9.23 12.50
N MET A 60 1.63 8.43 13.25
CA MET A 60 1.49 6.97 13.25
C MET A 60 0.13 6.60 13.85
N LEU A 61 -0.65 5.77 13.15
CA LEU A 61 -1.96 5.32 13.59
C LEU A 61 -1.91 3.92 14.20
N MET A 62 -1.50 2.93 13.44
CA MET A 62 -1.43 1.54 13.91
C MET A 62 -0.41 0.74 13.10
N PRO A 63 0.26 -0.22 13.76
CA PRO A 63 1.12 -1.18 13.07
C PRO A 63 0.29 -2.22 12.33
N PHE A 64 0.89 -2.83 11.31
CA PHE A 64 0.38 -4.04 10.67
C PHE A 64 1.51 -4.89 10.11
N GLN A 65 1.28 -6.20 10.12
CA GLN A 65 2.21 -7.16 9.56
C GLN A 65 1.83 -7.51 8.12
N GLU A 66 2.82 -7.61 7.25
CA GLU A 66 2.68 -8.20 5.92
C GLU A 66 2.88 -9.70 6.00
N ILE A 67 2.02 -10.47 5.35
CA ILE A 67 2.10 -11.93 5.28
C ILE A 67 2.15 -12.40 3.84
N LEU A 68 2.84 -13.50 3.59
CA LEU A 68 2.81 -14.18 2.30
C LEU A 68 1.57 -15.09 2.23
N VAL A 69 0.82 -14.97 1.13
CA VAL A 69 -0.38 -15.77 0.90
C VAL A 69 -0.36 -16.38 -0.50
N GLY A 70 -1.07 -17.48 -0.67
CA GLY A 70 -1.34 -18.13 -1.95
C GLY A 70 -2.77 -18.60 -2.04
N GLY A 71 -3.23 -18.93 -3.22
CA GLY A 71 -4.53 -19.59 -3.41
C GLY A 71 -4.53 -21.03 -2.88
N THR A 72 -5.64 -21.72 -3.03
CA THR A 72 -5.84 -23.06 -2.42
C THR A 72 -4.93 -24.13 -3.01
N THR A 73 -4.45 -23.98 -4.24
CA THR A 73 -3.45 -24.88 -4.85
C THR A 73 -2.12 -24.87 -4.13
N PHE A 74 -1.81 -23.79 -3.39
CA PHE A 74 -0.59 -23.66 -2.59
C PHE A 74 -0.75 -24.15 -1.14
N THR A 75 -1.84 -24.84 -0.80
CA THR A 75 -2.12 -25.29 0.60
C THR A 75 -0.98 -26.13 1.18
N ALA A 76 -0.28 -26.93 0.38
CA ALA A 76 0.88 -27.70 0.84
C ALA A 76 2.02 -26.82 1.38
N LEU A 77 2.16 -25.59 0.90
CA LEU A 77 3.15 -24.63 1.37
C LEU A 77 2.80 -24.03 2.74
N GLY A 78 1.53 -24.04 3.13
CA GLY A 78 1.09 -23.55 4.43
C GLY A 78 1.61 -24.36 5.64
N SER A 79 2.12 -25.56 5.41
CA SER A 79 2.76 -26.42 6.43
C SER A 79 4.29 -26.34 6.44
N GLN A 80 4.89 -25.49 5.63
CA GLN A 80 6.34 -25.35 5.47
C GLN A 80 6.74 -23.88 5.62
N GLU A 81 7.87 -23.63 6.26
CA GLU A 81 8.46 -22.29 6.25
C GLU A 81 9.33 -22.14 5.01
N LEU A 82 9.02 -21.15 4.18
CA LEU A 82 9.82 -20.78 3.01
C LEU A 82 10.77 -19.63 3.34
N SER A 83 11.98 -19.67 2.78
CA SER A 83 12.83 -18.49 2.69
C SER A 83 12.41 -17.61 1.49
N LEU A 84 12.75 -16.33 1.51
CA LEU A 84 12.52 -15.42 0.38
C LEU A 84 13.20 -15.93 -0.91
N ARG A 85 14.30 -16.66 -0.79
CA ARG A 85 14.97 -17.33 -1.91
C ARG A 85 14.08 -18.42 -2.52
N GLU A 86 13.40 -19.21 -1.69
CA GLU A 86 12.49 -20.28 -2.14
C GLU A 86 11.19 -19.71 -2.72
N VAL A 87 10.72 -18.55 -2.23
CA VAL A 87 9.55 -17.83 -2.79
C VAL A 87 9.74 -17.52 -4.28
N LYS A 88 10.95 -17.25 -4.73
CA LYS A 88 11.28 -16.99 -6.15
C LYS A 88 11.02 -18.18 -7.08
N ASN A 89 10.81 -19.37 -6.57
CA ASN A 89 10.47 -20.56 -7.37
C ASN A 89 8.97 -20.63 -7.72
N TYR A 90 8.17 -19.69 -7.24
CA TYR A 90 6.72 -19.64 -7.46
C TYR A 90 6.35 -18.34 -8.17
N PRO A 91 5.29 -18.35 -8.98
CA PRO A 91 4.78 -17.11 -9.54
C PRO A 91 4.45 -16.10 -8.45
N LEU A 92 4.92 -14.87 -8.61
CA LEU A 92 4.75 -13.79 -7.62
C LEU A 92 3.92 -12.66 -8.21
N ILE A 93 2.93 -12.23 -7.45
CA ILE A 93 2.06 -11.10 -7.77
C ILE A 93 2.49 -9.91 -6.89
N SER A 94 2.68 -8.75 -7.47
CA SER A 94 3.01 -7.53 -6.73
C SER A 94 2.38 -6.30 -7.40
N LEU A 95 2.51 -5.16 -6.74
CA LEU A 95 2.22 -3.87 -7.36
C LEU A 95 3.35 -3.45 -8.29
N GLY A 96 3.07 -2.53 -9.20
CA GLY A 96 4.06 -1.98 -10.13
C GLY A 96 5.22 -1.30 -9.40
N ARG A 97 6.40 -1.32 -10.04
CA ARG A 97 7.71 -0.87 -9.50
C ARG A 97 7.74 0.55 -8.97
N GLU A 98 6.85 1.41 -9.45
CA GLU A 98 6.75 2.82 -9.05
C GLU A 98 6.05 3.02 -7.69
N THR A 99 5.42 1.97 -7.15
CA THR A 99 4.69 2.07 -5.89
C THR A 99 5.61 1.98 -4.67
N MET A 100 5.26 2.66 -3.59
CA MET A 100 6.00 2.58 -2.32
C MET A 100 5.95 1.17 -1.72
N THR A 101 4.86 0.44 -1.94
CA THR A 101 4.73 -0.95 -1.49
C THR A 101 5.69 -1.88 -2.24
N TYR A 102 5.83 -1.74 -3.57
CA TYR A 102 6.87 -2.47 -4.29
C TYR A 102 8.27 -2.13 -3.78
N LYS A 103 8.58 -0.84 -3.62
CA LYS A 103 9.89 -0.38 -3.12
C LYS A 103 10.19 -0.97 -1.73
N PHE A 104 9.18 -1.07 -0.87
CA PHE A 104 9.30 -1.72 0.43
C PHE A 104 9.70 -3.19 0.29
N TYR A 105 8.94 -4.00 -0.46
CA TYR A 105 9.29 -5.41 -0.64
C TYR A 105 10.61 -5.59 -1.35
N ASN A 106 10.90 -4.77 -2.37
CA ASN A 106 12.18 -4.82 -3.06
C ASN A 106 13.36 -4.54 -2.11
N SER A 107 13.22 -3.61 -1.17
CA SER A 107 14.25 -3.36 -0.16
C SER A 107 14.48 -4.55 0.76
N VAL A 108 13.40 -5.27 1.13
CA VAL A 108 13.49 -6.51 1.92
C VAL A 108 14.20 -7.60 1.13
N PHE A 109 13.86 -7.82 -0.13
CA PHE A 109 14.54 -8.79 -0.98
C PHE A 109 16.01 -8.44 -1.15
N LEU A 110 16.35 -7.18 -1.44
CA LEU A 110 17.72 -6.70 -1.59
C LEU A 110 18.55 -6.90 -0.31
N SER A 111 17.98 -6.70 0.88
CA SER A 111 18.69 -6.95 2.15
C SER A 111 19.10 -8.43 2.33
N HIS A 112 18.43 -9.35 1.62
CA HIS A 112 18.77 -10.78 1.57
C HIS A 112 19.59 -11.16 0.32
N GLY A 113 20.09 -10.17 -0.44
CA GLY A 113 20.86 -10.40 -1.66
C GLY A 113 20.02 -10.96 -2.82
N LEU A 114 18.74 -10.64 -2.85
CA LEU A 114 17.77 -11.10 -3.84
C LEU A 114 17.15 -9.90 -4.57
N ASP A 115 16.76 -10.09 -5.83
CA ASP A 115 15.96 -9.12 -6.57
C ASP A 115 14.49 -9.54 -6.53
N LEU A 116 13.59 -8.58 -6.30
CA LEU A 116 12.16 -8.78 -6.43
C LEU A 116 11.77 -8.71 -7.92
N SER A 117 11.30 -9.82 -8.44
CA SER A 117 10.86 -9.93 -9.85
C SER A 117 9.48 -10.57 -9.91
N PRO A 118 8.40 -9.77 -9.81
CA PRO A 118 7.05 -10.30 -9.94
C PRO A 118 6.76 -10.77 -11.37
N ASP A 119 6.00 -11.88 -11.48
CA ASP A 119 5.49 -12.41 -12.74
C ASP A 119 4.22 -11.68 -13.18
N THR A 120 3.47 -11.16 -12.21
CA THR A 120 2.23 -10.41 -12.45
C THR A 120 2.25 -9.09 -11.68
N GLU A 121 2.00 -8.00 -12.39
CA GLU A 121 1.87 -6.66 -11.79
C GLU A 121 0.40 -6.26 -11.75
N ALA A 122 -0.11 -5.95 -10.55
CA ALA A 122 -1.42 -5.37 -10.33
C ALA A 122 -1.34 -3.84 -10.30
N ALA A 123 -2.34 -3.18 -10.85
CA ALA A 123 -2.39 -1.71 -10.87
C ALA A 123 -2.69 -1.12 -9.48
N THR A 124 -3.49 -1.83 -8.66
CA THR A 124 -3.94 -1.39 -7.34
C THR A 124 -3.91 -2.53 -6.33
N ALA A 125 -3.79 -2.22 -5.03
CA ALA A 125 -3.65 -3.21 -3.96
C ALA A 125 -4.89 -4.10 -3.81
N ASP A 126 -6.08 -3.58 -4.10
CA ASP A 126 -7.35 -4.33 -4.05
C ASP A 126 -7.45 -5.43 -5.12
N GLN A 127 -6.66 -5.35 -6.20
CA GLN A 127 -6.60 -6.38 -7.23
C GLN A 127 -5.77 -7.59 -6.82
N ILE A 128 -4.83 -7.47 -5.87
CA ILE A 128 -3.91 -8.54 -5.52
C ILE A 128 -4.66 -9.74 -4.93
N LEU A 129 -5.53 -9.52 -3.94
CA LEU A 129 -6.28 -10.61 -3.30
C LEU A 129 -7.18 -11.39 -4.27
N PRO A 130 -7.95 -10.77 -5.19
CA PRO A 130 -8.62 -11.48 -6.28
C PRO A 130 -7.69 -12.33 -7.17
N LEU A 131 -6.51 -11.79 -7.54
CA LEU A 131 -5.55 -12.53 -8.37
C LEU A 131 -4.99 -13.77 -7.64
N VAL A 132 -4.71 -13.65 -6.33
CA VAL A 132 -4.32 -14.78 -5.48
C VAL A 132 -5.42 -15.85 -5.43
N LYS A 133 -6.69 -15.44 -5.25
CA LYS A 133 -7.84 -16.36 -5.26
C LYS A 133 -8.04 -17.05 -6.62
N CYS A 134 -7.62 -16.41 -7.71
CA CYS A 134 -7.60 -16.99 -9.05
C CYS A 134 -6.38 -17.88 -9.31
N GLU A 135 -5.60 -18.21 -8.28
CA GLU A 135 -4.46 -19.15 -8.35
C GLU A 135 -3.29 -18.65 -9.23
N LEU A 136 -3.18 -17.32 -9.46
CA LEU A 136 -2.16 -16.77 -10.35
C LEU A 136 -0.76 -16.69 -9.72
N GLY A 137 -0.66 -16.92 -8.41
CA GLY A 137 0.63 -16.91 -7.71
C GLY A 137 0.52 -16.54 -6.24
N LEU A 138 1.67 -16.35 -5.64
CA LEU A 138 1.84 -15.88 -4.26
C LEU A 138 1.85 -14.36 -4.22
N ALA A 139 1.44 -13.78 -3.12
CA ALA A 139 1.54 -12.34 -2.90
C ALA A 139 1.77 -12.00 -1.42
N PHE A 140 2.42 -10.86 -1.18
CA PHE A 140 2.43 -10.23 0.13
C PHE A 140 1.19 -9.36 0.28
N LEU A 141 0.52 -9.49 1.42
CA LEU A 141 -0.66 -8.68 1.77
C LEU A 141 -0.63 -8.30 3.25
N PRO A 142 -1.17 -7.12 3.60
CA PRO A 142 -1.46 -6.80 5.00
C PRO A 142 -2.33 -7.88 5.63
N GLN A 143 -1.92 -8.40 6.80
CA GLN A 143 -2.65 -9.45 7.50
C GLN A 143 -4.13 -9.11 7.71
N PRO A 144 -4.53 -7.88 8.10
CA PRO A 144 -5.95 -7.54 8.23
C PRO A 144 -6.73 -7.65 6.92
N MET A 145 -6.08 -7.41 5.77
CA MET A 145 -6.70 -7.53 4.45
C MET A 145 -6.90 -8.99 4.04
N ALA A 146 -5.97 -9.87 4.41
CA ALA A 146 -6.02 -11.30 4.11
C ALA A 146 -6.93 -12.07 5.06
N ALA A 147 -7.09 -11.62 6.32
CA ALA A 147 -7.76 -12.35 7.40
C ALA A 147 -9.18 -12.86 7.06
N PRO A 148 -10.08 -12.09 6.41
CA PRO A 148 -11.41 -12.60 6.07
C PRO A 148 -11.37 -13.79 5.11
N SER A 149 -10.42 -13.81 4.16
CA SER A 149 -10.27 -14.88 3.18
C SER A 149 -9.54 -16.10 3.73
N LEU A 150 -8.61 -15.89 4.67
CA LEU A 150 -7.98 -16.97 5.44
C LEU A 150 -9.03 -17.72 6.30
N LEU A 151 -9.91 -16.98 6.98
CA LEU A 151 -11.00 -17.59 7.79
C LEU A 151 -11.96 -18.42 6.93
N LYS A 152 -12.24 -17.97 5.70
CA LYS A 152 -13.06 -18.69 4.74
C LYS A 152 -12.33 -19.83 4.01
N LYS A 153 -11.02 -19.98 4.25
CA LYS A 153 -10.15 -20.94 3.55
C LYS A 153 -10.13 -20.76 2.01
N GLU A 154 -10.32 -19.52 1.56
CA GLU A 154 -10.23 -19.15 0.14
C GLU A 154 -8.77 -18.95 -0.30
N ILE A 155 -7.89 -18.70 0.65
CA ILE A 155 -6.44 -18.57 0.49
C ILE A 155 -5.73 -19.23 1.67
N VAL A 156 -4.43 -19.47 1.53
CA VAL A 156 -3.56 -20.02 2.58
C VAL A 156 -2.45 -19.03 2.91
N GLN A 157 -2.13 -18.90 4.19
CA GLN A 157 -0.92 -18.19 4.62
C GLN A 157 0.27 -19.14 4.49
N ILE A 158 1.37 -18.64 3.97
CA ILE A 158 2.64 -19.36 3.80
C ILE A 158 3.63 -18.78 4.80
N PRO A 159 4.05 -19.57 5.81
CA PRO A 159 5.02 -19.12 6.78
C PRO A 159 6.37 -18.80 6.14
N LEU A 160 7.05 -17.76 6.62
CA LEU A 160 8.38 -17.37 6.16
C LEU A 160 9.42 -17.57 7.26
N LYS A 161 10.63 -18.01 6.85
CA LYS A 161 11.82 -18.04 7.70
C LYS A 161 12.40 -16.63 7.90
N ASP A 162 12.29 -15.82 6.85
CA ASP A 162 12.83 -14.46 6.82
C ASP A 162 11.79 -13.49 7.38
N GLU A 163 12.25 -12.57 8.22
CA GLU A 163 11.38 -11.56 8.82
C GLU A 163 11.03 -10.47 7.80
N ILE A 164 9.74 -10.19 7.69
CA ILE A 164 9.25 -9.02 6.95
C ILE A 164 9.03 -7.89 7.98
N PRO A 165 9.71 -6.75 7.84
CA PRO A 165 9.54 -5.64 8.78
C PRO A 165 8.10 -5.19 8.89
N GLU A 166 7.68 -4.87 10.12
CA GLU A 166 6.36 -4.31 10.39
C GLU A 166 6.20 -2.95 9.70
N ARG A 167 5.00 -2.70 9.17
CA ARG A 167 4.63 -1.42 8.57
C ARG A 167 3.62 -0.69 9.45
N GLN A 168 3.49 0.60 9.21
CA GLN A 168 2.56 1.47 9.95
C GLN A 168 1.53 2.07 9.00
N ILE A 169 0.29 2.16 9.44
CA ILE A 169 -0.70 3.07 8.86
C ILE A 169 -0.47 4.44 9.48
N CYS A 170 -0.42 5.45 8.65
CA CYS A 170 -0.12 6.82 9.04
C CYS A 170 -1.13 7.80 8.48
N LEU A 171 -1.43 8.84 9.24
CA LEU A 171 -2.15 10.00 8.76
C LEU A 171 -1.15 11.09 8.41
N VAL A 172 -1.19 11.59 7.18
CA VAL A 172 -0.32 12.66 6.65
C VAL A 172 -1.17 13.88 6.36
N TYR A 173 -0.72 15.05 6.80
CA TYR A 173 -1.41 16.33 6.58
C TYR A 173 -0.42 17.46 6.46
N ASP A 174 -0.83 18.54 5.79
CA ASP A 174 -0.04 19.78 5.72
C ASP A 174 -0.21 20.60 7.00
N SER A 175 0.91 20.86 7.69
CA SER A 175 0.91 21.63 8.94
C SER A 175 0.73 23.14 8.74
N GLN A 176 0.92 23.63 7.52
CA GLN A 176 0.79 25.04 7.16
C GLN A 176 -0.59 25.37 6.59
N HIS A 177 -1.35 24.36 6.13
CA HIS A 177 -2.72 24.55 5.63
C HIS A 177 -3.74 24.32 6.75
N PRO A 178 -4.64 25.29 7.00
CA PRO A 178 -5.70 25.13 7.99
C PRO A 178 -6.71 24.09 7.51
N MET A 179 -6.89 23.02 8.28
CA MET A 179 -7.94 22.02 8.03
C MET A 179 -9.33 22.61 8.23
N GLY A 180 -10.27 22.18 7.41
CA GLY A 180 -11.69 22.41 7.64
C GLY A 180 -12.16 21.83 8.99
N ALA A 181 -13.25 22.36 9.55
CA ALA A 181 -13.76 21.93 10.87
C ALA A 181 -14.09 20.41 10.87
N ALA A 182 -14.74 19.90 9.82
CA ALA A 182 -15.08 18.49 9.69
C ALA A 182 -13.82 17.60 9.59
N ALA A 183 -12.82 17.99 8.80
CA ALA A 183 -11.58 17.24 8.68
C ALA A 183 -10.79 17.20 9.99
N ARG A 184 -10.80 18.30 10.73
CA ARG A 184 -10.15 18.39 12.06
C ARG A 184 -10.81 17.44 13.05
N GLU A 185 -12.15 17.41 13.08
CA GLU A 185 -12.89 16.51 13.95
C GLU A 185 -12.65 15.04 13.58
N LEU A 186 -12.69 14.71 12.29
CA LEU A 186 -12.40 13.36 11.81
C LEU A 186 -10.95 12.95 12.15
N LYS A 187 -9.97 13.84 11.93
CA LYS A 187 -8.58 13.59 12.35
C LYS A 187 -8.48 13.29 13.85
N ASN A 188 -9.13 14.12 14.67
CA ASN A 188 -9.11 13.93 16.13
C ASN A 188 -9.74 12.60 16.53
N THR A 189 -10.87 12.22 15.91
CA THR A 189 -11.55 10.93 16.13
C THR A 189 -10.63 9.75 15.76
N ILE A 190 -9.99 9.82 14.60
CA ILE A 190 -9.04 8.77 14.15
C ILE A 190 -7.85 8.66 15.11
N VAL A 191 -7.30 9.80 15.54
CA VAL A 191 -6.12 9.81 16.42
C VAL A 191 -6.48 9.40 17.85
N SER A 192 -7.66 9.78 18.37
CA SER A 192 -8.10 9.42 19.74
C SER A 192 -8.69 8.01 19.82
N GLY A 193 -9.18 7.46 18.73
CA GLY A 193 -9.69 6.08 18.65
C GLY A 193 -8.59 4.99 18.66
N ARG A 194 -7.35 5.35 19.03
CA ARG A 194 -6.24 4.42 19.27
C ARG A 194 -6.43 3.71 20.60
N GLY A 195 -7.26 2.69 20.63
CA GLY A 195 -7.49 1.86 21.81
C GLY A 195 -7.87 0.45 21.40
#